data_78b9940a49ef3ec46ba9718dd1921039
#
_entry.id   78b9940a49ef3ec46ba9718dd1921039
#
_cell.length_a   1.000
_cell.length_b   1.000
_cell.length_c   1.000
_cell.angle_alpha   90.00
_cell.angle_beta   90.00
_cell.angle_gamma   90.00
#
_symmetry.space_group_name_H-M   'P 1'
#
loop_
_entity.id
_entity.type
_entity.pdbx_description
1 polymer ?
#
loop_
_entity_poly.entity_id
_entity_poly.type
_entity_poly.pdbx_seq_one_letter_code
_entity_poly.pdbx_strand_id
1 'polypeptide(L)'
;LLSLCQLLSLGVIAGMVGSERTIIVPPSIDKTFWVTRDKASTEYLEQMAGFMTWLVLDVSPSTIDWKRNVLLNYVAPDRHAAMKTQMDLEADRLRSNNASTSFLIQQLTANDKDQSVLVIGRLRRQINGSDVGEPETRAYQTQFEYTGGRVHVRTFKEVPYGQASQAHQTRLGAADPRAVVR
;
A
#
# COMPACT_ATOMS: atom_id res chain seq x y z
N LEU A 1 28.97 -42.31 16.41
CA LEU A 1 27.91 -41.63 17.21
C LEU A 1 28.06 -40.13 17.15
N LEU A 2 29.22 -39.52 17.42
CA LEU A 2 29.46 -38.08 17.37
C LEU A 2 29.16 -37.45 15.99
N SER A 3 29.63 -38.10 14.92
CA SER A 3 29.42 -37.66 13.54
C SER A 3 27.94 -37.64 13.12
N LEU A 4 27.14 -38.60 13.60
CA LEU A 4 25.70 -38.67 13.32
C LEU A 4 24.91 -37.55 14.04
N CYS A 5 25.30 -37.21 15.29
CA CYS A 5 24.70 -36.12 16.02
C CYS A 5 25.00 -34.74 15.36
N GLN A 6 26.18 -34.58 14.77
CA GLN A 6 26.60 -33.37 14.09
C GLN A 6 25.82 -33.14 12.79
N LEU A 7 25.56 -34.23 12.03
CA LEU A 7 24.72 -34.17 10.82
C LEU A 7 23.24 -33.83 11.15
N LEU A 8 22.72 -34.39 12.23
CA LEU A 8 21.35 -34.10 12.70
C LEU A 8 21.19 -32.65 13.17
N SER A 9 22.19 -32.10 13.90
CA SER A 9 22.15 -30.73 14.35
C SER A 9 22.28 -29.73 13.20
N LEU A 10 23.08 -30.01 12.16
CA LEU A 10 23.13 -29.20 10.95
C LEU A 10 21.79 -29.20 10.21
N GLY A 11 21.08 -30.32 10.13
CA GLY A 11 19.77 -30.43 9.52
C GLY A 11 18.72 -29.59 10.24
N VAL A 12 18.73 -29.56 11.57
CA VAL A 12 17.81 -28.74 12.37
C VAL A 12 18.11 -27.25 12.18
N ILE A 13 19.39 -26.86 12.18
CA ILE A 13 19.79 -25.46 11.96
C ILE A 13 19.40 -24.99 10.55
N ALA A 14 19.62 -25.81 9.52
CA ALA A 14 19.23 -25.51 8.15
C ALA A 14 17.71 -25.37 7.98
N GLY A 15 16.92 -26.13 8.74
CA GLY A 15 15.46 -26.02 8.77
C GLY A 15 14.93 -24.77 9.50
N MET A 16 15.72 -24.21 10.43
CA MET A 16 15.36 -23.00 11.17
C MET A 16 15.78 -21.71 10.44
N VAL A 17 16.74 -21.75 9.53
CA VAL A 17 17.18 -20.64 8.70
C VAL A 17 16.13 -20.39 7.61
N GLY A 18 15.17 -19.52 7.85
CA GLY A 18 14.16 -19.14 6.86
C GLY A 18 12.79 -18.81 7.40
N SER A 19 12.55 -18.91 8.71
CA SER A 19 11.29 -18.53 9.34
C SER A 19 11.41 -17.30 10.24
N GLU A 20 12.36 -16.39 9.97
CA GLU A 20 12.43 -15.13 10.70
C GLU A 20 11.25 -14.25 10.34
N ARG A 21 10.36 -14.03 11.29
CA ARG A 21 9.30 -13.02 11.23
C ARG A 21 9.88 -11.71 11.73
N THR A 22 10.12 -10.77 10.84
CA THR A 22 10.46 -9.42 11.26
C THR A 22 9.20 -8.69 11.67
N ILE A 23 9.04 -8.44 12.97
CA ILE A 23 7.94 -7.62 13.50
C ILE A 23 8.41 -6.17 13.45
N ILE A 24 7.87 -5.40 12.50
CA ILE A 24 8.06 -3.96 12.44
C ILE A 24 6.87 -3.32 13.15
N VAL A 25 7.10 -2.73 14.32
CA VAL A 25 6.08 -2.00 15.08
C VAL A 25 6.30 -0.50 14.86
N PRO A 26 5.48 0.19 14.06
CA PRO A 26 5.48 1.65 14.03
C PRO A 26 4.93 2.23 15.34
N PRO A 27 5.32 3.46 15.75
CA PRO A 27 5.09 3.99 17.10
C PRO A 27 3.63 4.28 17.50
N SER A 28 2.64 3.96 16.67
CA SER A 28 1.22 4.30 16.92
C SER A 28 0.23 3.17 16.60
N ILE A 29 0.61 1.88 16.76
CA ILE A 29 -0.24 0.80 16.29
C ILE A 29 -0.52 -0.23 17.38
N ASP A 30 -1.80 -0.33 17.75
CA ASP A 30 -2.35 -1.32 18.66
C ASP A 30 -2.54 -2.72 18.03
N LYS A 31 -2.02 -2.96 16.82
CA LYS A 31 -2.23 -4.22 16.10
C LYS A 31 -0.91 -4.89 15.75
N THR A 32 -0.85 -6.19 15.92
CA THR A 32 0.30 -7.02 15.56
C THR A 32 0.34 -7.22 14.04
N PHE A 33 1.42 -6.78 13.39
CA PHE A 33 1.67 -7.05 11.99
C PHE A 33 2.55 -8.26 11.81
N TRP A 34 2.30 -9.00 10.76
CA TRP A 34 3.21 -10.05 10.31
C TRP A 34 3.46 -9.92 8.80
N VAL A 35 4.66 -10.24 8.40
CA VAL A 35 5.09 -10.36 7.01
C VAL A 35 5.81 -11.69 6.86
N THR A 36 5.40 -12.49 5.90
CA THR A 36 6.07 -13.72 5.47
C THR A 36 6.85 -13.48 4.18
N ARG A 37 7.41 -14.52 3.60
CA ARG A 37 8.17 -14.41 2.35
C ARG A 37 7.32 -13.92 1.17
N ASP A 38 6.03 -14.20 1.15
CA ASP A 38 5.10 -14.01 0.03
C ASP A 38 3.83 -13.24 0.39
N LYS A 39 3.58 -13.00 1.67
CA LYS A 39 2.35 -12.34 2.15
C LYS A 39 2.59 -11.46 3.37
N ALA A 40 1.71 -10.48 3.54
CA ALA A 40 1.60 -9.68 4.74
C ALA A 40 0.17 -9.69 5.31
N SER A 41 0.06 -9.34 6.59
CA SER A 41 -1.24 -9.19 7.23
C SER A 41 -2.05 -8.05 6.59
N THR A 42 -3.36 -8.18 6.66
CA THR A 42 -4.32 -7.18 6.18
C THR A 42 -4.03 -5.79 6.74
N GLU A 43 -3.75 -5.71 8.02
CA GLU A 43 -3.45 -4.46 8.73
C GLU A 43 -2.16 -3.81 8.20
N TYR A 44 -1.14 -4.62 7.90
CA TYR A 44 0.09 -4.11 7.30
C TYR A 44 -0.15 -3.58 5.90
N LEU A 45 -0.92 -4.29 5.07
CA LEU A 45 -1.28 -3.86 3.73
C LEU A 45 -2.04 -2.53 3.75
N GLU A 46 -3.02 -2.37 4.64
CA GLU A 46 -3.81 -1.15 4.78
C GLU A 46 -2.93 0.04 5.15
N GLN A 47 -1.99 -0.15 6.08
CA GLN A 47 -1.06 0.91 6.46
C GLN A 47 -0.11 1.29 5.34
N MET A 48 0.46 0.29 4.66
CA MET A 48 1.31 0.54 3.51
C MET A 48 0.53 1.26 2.40
N ALA A 49 -0.71 0.88 2.13
CA ALA A 49 -1.55 1.55 1.15
C ALA A 49 -1.87 2.99 1.54
N GLY A 50 -2.15 3.26 2.82
CA GLY A 50 -2.33 4.60 3.34
C GLY A 50 -1.08 5.46 3.14
N PHE A 51 0.10 4.92 3.48
CA PHE A 51 1.37 5.60 3.27
C PHE A 51 1.66 5.87 1.78
N MET A 52 1.44 4.88 0.90
CA MET A 52 1.61 5.07 -0.55
C MET A 52 0.64 6.13 -1.09
N THR A 53 -0.61 6.09 -0.66
CA THR A 53 -1.63 7.09 -1.03
C THR A 53 -1.19 8.50 -0.64
N TRP A 54 -0.67 8.68 0.57
CA TRP A 54 -0.13 9.95 1.02
C TRP A 54 1.08 10.42 0.19
N LEU A 55 1.97 9.50 -0.22
CA LEU A 55 3.11 9.85 -1.08
C LEU A 55 2.69 10.29 -2.48
N VAL A 56 1.62 9.69 -3.04
CA VAL A 56 1.20 9.91 -4.43
C VAL A 56 0.16 11.02 -4.55
N LEU A 57 -0.82 11.11 -3.65
CA LEU A 57 -1.99 11.96 -3.80
C LEU A 57 -2.00 13.21 -2.93
N ASP A 58 -1.15 13.27 -1.91
CA ASP A 58 -1.01 14.47 -1.08
C ASP A 58 0.30 15.18 -1.42
N VAL A 59 0.30 15.91 -2.51
CA VAL A 59 1.51 16.49 -3.10
C VAL A 59 1.35 17.96 -3.45
N SER A 60 2.47 18.69 -3.37
CA SER A 60 2.61 20.08 -3.75
C SER A 60 3.92 20.28 -4.53
N PRO A 61 4.11 21.42 -5.21
CA PRO A 61 5.36 21.74 -5.90
C PRO A 61 6.61 21.63 -5.02
N SER A 62 6.47 21.89 -3.71
CA SER A 62 7.59 21.82 -2.75
C SER A 62 7.86 20.42 -2.20
N THR A 63 6.88 19.49 -2.23
CA THR A 63 6.99 18.18 -1.60
C THR A 63 7.16 17.05 -2.59
N ILE A 64 6.79 17.24 -3.87
CA ILE A 64 6.70 16.16 -4.85
C ILE A 64 8.03 15.44 -5.08
N ASP A 65 9.16 16.14 -5.11
CA ASP A 65 10.47 15.52 -5.33
C ASP A 65 10.87 14.59 -4.20
N TRP A 66 10.70 15.06 -2.98
CA TRP A 66 10.99 14.25 -1.81
C TRP A 66 10.07 13.02 -1.74
N LYS A 67 8.77 13.22 -1.91
CA LYS A 67 7.78 12.12 -1.88
C LYS A 67 8.03 11.11 -3.00
N ARG A 68 8.35 11.56 -4.21
CA ARG A 68 8.76 10.70 -5.31
C ARG A 68 9.97 9.83 -4.93
N ASN A 69 11.03 10.45 -4.39
CA ASN A 69 12.23 9.70 -4.02
C ASN A 69 11.95 8.67 -2.93
N VAL A 70 11.10 8.99 -1.96
CA VAL A 70 10.65 8.02 -0.94
C VAL A 70 9.83 6.90 -1.58
N LEU A 71 8.84 7.22 -2.44
CA LEU A 71 8.00 6.24 -3.12
C LEU A 71 8.82 5.24 -3.93
N LEU A 72 9.82 5.71 -4.68
CA LEU A 72 10.64 4.86 -5.55
C LEU A 72 11.41 3.78 -4.79
N ASN A 73 11.68 3.95 -3.49
CA ASN A 73 12.29 2.90 -2.66
C ASN A 73 11.34 1.71 -2.40
N TYR A 74 10.05 1.89 -2.61
CA TYR A 74 9.02 0.87 -2.41
C TYR A 74 8.46 0.31 -3.72
N VAL A 75 8.90 0.82 -4.86
CA VAL A 75 8.44 0.35 -6.18
C VAL A 75 9.20 -0.90 -6.58
N ALA A 76 8.50 -1.87 -7.16
CA ALA A 76 9.12 -3.08 -7.71
C ALA A 76 10.20 -2.74 -8.75
N PRO A 77 11.35 -3.42 -8.76
CA PRO A 77 12.48 -3.06 -9.62
C PRO A 77 12.13 -3.00 -11.11
N ASP A 78 11.27 -3.89 -11.60
CA ASP A 78 10.79 -3.94 -12.99
C ASP A 78 9.84 -2.79 -13.34
N ARG A 79 9.26 -2.12 -12.34
CA ARG A 79 8.33 -0.99 -12.49
C ARG A 79 8.94 0.37 -12.16
N HIS A 80 10.15 0.38 -11.60
CA HIS A 80 10.80 1.57 -11.10
C HIS A 80 10.94 2.68 -12.16
N ALA A 81 11.43 2.35 -13.37
CA ALA A 81 11.61 3.31 -14.44
C ALA A 81 10.27 3.92 -14.92
N ALA A 82 9.24 3.09 -15.10
CA ALA A 82 7.92 3.55 -15.53
C ALA A 82 7.27 4.45 -14.46
N MET A 83 7.33 4.06 -13.19
CA MET A 83 6.80 4.86 -12.08
C MET A 83 7.54 6.19 -11.95
N LYS A 84 8.87 6.17 -12.07
CA LYS A 84 9.67 7.41 -12.04
C LYS A 84 9.23 8.38 -13.14
N THR A 85 9.10 7.92 -14.39
CA THR A 85 8.67 8.75 -15.50
C THR A 85 7.28 9.34 -15.26
N GLN A 86 6.35 8.53 -14.76
CA GLN A 86 4.99 9.01 -14.43
C GLN A 86 5.02 10.10 -13.35
N MET A 87 5.80 9.90 -12.30
CA MET A 87 5.93 10.87 -11.20
C MET A 87 6.66 12.15 -11.65
N ASP A 88 7.64 12.05 -12.55
CA ASP A 88 8.32 13.22 -13.10
C ASP A 88 7.35 14.09 -13.92
N LEU A 89 6.52 13.47 -14.77
CA LEU A 89 5.48 14.17 -15.53
C LEU A 89 4.46 14.87 -14.62
N GLU A 90 4.05 14.21 -13.55
CA GLU A 90 3.12 14.81 -12.58
C GLU A 90 3.78 15.96 -11.82
N ALA A 91 5.05 15.83 -11.43
CA ALA A 91 5.81 16.89 -10.79
C ALA A 91 5.88 18.15 -11.68
N ASP A 92 6.13 17.98 -12.96
CA ASP A 92 6.18 19.09 -13.91
C ASP A 92 4.82 19.77 -14.07
N ARG A 93 3.72 19.01 -14.11
CA ARG A 93 2.35 19.54 -14.13
C ARG A 93 2.02 20.34 -12.89
N LEU A 94 2.35 19.81 -11.70
CA LEU A 94 2.10 20.49 -10.44
C LEU A 94 2.88 21.80 -10.36
N ARG A 95 4.14 21.82 -10.78
CA ARG A 95 4.96 23.02 -10.78
C ARG A 95 4.48 24.07 -11.78
N SER A 96 4.21 23.67 -13.02
CA SER A 96 3.79 24.60 -14.07
C SER A 96 2.46 25.28 -13.76
N ASN A 97 1.57 24.61 -13.05
CA ASN A 97 0.26 25.16 -12.67
C ASN A 97 0.23 25.72 -11.23
N ASN A 98 1.34 25.68 -10.50
CA ASN A 98 1.38 25.94 -9.05
C ASN A 98 0.23 25.20 -8.32
N ALA A 99 0.06 23.92 -8.67
CA ALA A 99 -1.03 23.09 -8.21
C ALA A 99 -0.60 22.23 -7.03
N SER A 100 -1.55 21.90 -6.16
CA SER A 100 -1.39 20.93 -5.10
C SER A 100 -2.62 20.03 -4.99
N THR A 101 -2.41 18.83 -4.49
CA THR A 101 -3.48 17.89 -4.19
C THR A 101 -3.38 17.45 -2.73
N SER A 102 -4.54 17.18 -2.14
CA SER A 102 -4.63 16.51 -0.85
C SER A 102 -5.70 15.44 -0.90
N PHE A 103 -5.46 14.33 -0.24
CA PHE A 103 -6.38 13.19 -0.25
C PHE A 103 -6.73 12.77 1.16
N LEU A 104 -8.01 12.91 1.51
CA LEU A 104 -8.53 12.47 2.79
C LEU A 104 -9.05 11.04 2.65
N ILE A 105 -8.30 10.09 3.18
CA ILE A 105 -8.70 8.67 3.20
C ILE A 105 -9.94 8.53 4.08
N GLN A 106 -10.99 7.91 3.53
CA GLN A 106 -12.22 7.59 4.24
C GLN A 106 -12.31 6.11 4.56
N GLN A 107 -11.75 5.26 3.68
CA GLN A 107 -11.85 3.82 3.81
C GLN A 107 -10.65 3.12 3.19
N LEU A 108 -10.17 2.08 3.87
CA LEU A 108 -9.18 1.12 3.40
C LEU A 108 -9.81 -0.27 3.45
N THR A 109 -9.64 -1.05 2.40
CA THR A 109 -10.14 -2.43 2.34
C THR A 109 -9.08 -3.30 1.69
N ALA A 110 -8.39 -4.09 2.50
CA ALA A 110 -7.40 -5.02 2.01
C ALA A 110 -8.03 -6.31 1.48
N ASN A 111 -7.36 -6.90 0.49
CA ASN A 111 -7.65 -8.21 -0.03
C ASN A 111 -6.43 -9.11 0.16
N ASP A 112 -6.54 -10.05 1.08
CA ASP A 112 -5.45 -10.97 1.42
C ASP A 112 -5.08 -11.92 0.27
N LYS A 113 -6.05 -12.25 -0.61
CA LYS A 113 -5.83 -13.24 -1.68
C LYS A 113 -4.87 -12.73 -2.75
N ASP A 114 -5.03 -11.48 -3.15
CA ASP A 114 -4.24 -10.84 -4.20
C ASP A 114 -3.31 -9.75 -3.66
N GLN A 115 -3.20 -9.64 -2.32
CA GLN A 115 -2.34 -8.69 -1.63
C GLN A 115 -2.54 -7.26 -2.15
N SER A 116 -3.79 -6.85 -2.32
CA SER A 116 -4.16 -5.52 -2.78
C SER A 116 -5.01 -4.79 -1.75
N VAL A 117 -5.03 -3.47 -1.85
CA VAL A 117 -5.85 -2.60 -1.01
C VAL A 117 -6.62 -1.63 -1.89
N LEU A 118 -7.92 -1.57 -1.65
CA LEU A 118 -8.77 -0.52 -2.18
C LEU A 118 -8.79 0.64 -1.19
N VAL A 119 -8.45 1.81 -1.67
CA VAL A 119 -8.44 3.07 -0.91
C VAL A 119 -9.53 3.98 -1.47
N ILE A 120 -10.47 4.37 -0.64
CA ILE A 120 -11.54 5.32 -1.00
C ILE A 120 -11.35 6.58 -0.15
N GLY A 121 -11.49 7.73 -0.77
CA GLY A 121 -11.36 9.00 -0.09
C GLY A 121 -11.79 10.19 -0.93
N ARG A 122 -11.58 11.39 -0.39
CA ARG A 122 -11.91 12.65 -1.06
C ARG A 122 -10.64 13.34 -1.54
N LEU A 123 -10.54 13.55 -2.84
CA LEU A 123 -9.46 14.29 -3.49
C LEU A 123 -9.84 15.76 -3.59
N ARG A 124 -9.03 16.62 -2.99
CA ARG A 124 -9.09 18.07 -3.10
C ARG A 124 -7.94 18.54 -3.98
N ARG A 125 -8.23 19.45 -4.89
CA ARG A 125 -7.25 20.08 -5.78
C ARG A 125 -7.22 21.57 -5.57
N GLN A 126 -6.02 22.15 -5.59
CA GLN A 126 -5.82 23.59 -5.48
C GLN A 126 -4.88 24.07 -6.59
N ILE A 127 -5.13 25.26 -7.09
CA ILE A 127 -4.24 26.00 -8.00
C ILE A 127 -4.02 27.39 -7.41
N ASN A 128 -2.75 27.78 -7.28
CA ASN A 128 -2.37 29.04 -6.62
C ASN A 128 -2.99 29.21 -5.21
N GLY A 129 -3.13 28.10 -4.47
CA GLY A 129 -3.71 28.09 -3.12
C GLY A 129 -5.24 28.18 -3.07
N SER A 130 -5.91 28.29 -4.21
CA SER A 130 -7.37 28.31 -4.29
C SER A 130 -7.92 26.95 -4.71
N ASP A 131 -9.04 26.55 -4.11
CA ASP A 131 -9.69 25.27 -4.44
C ASP A 131 -10.23 25.26 -5.87
N VAL A 132 -10.04 24.15 -6.55
CA VAL A 132 -10.56 23.90 -7.89
C VAL A 132 -11.73 22.92 -7.79
N GLY A 133 -12.92 23.47 -7.71
CA GLY A 133 -14.16 22.68 -7.54
C GLY A 133 -14.31 22.11 -6.14
N GLU A 134 -15.36 21.33 -5.97
CA GLU A 134 -15.63 20.60 -4.73
C GLU A 134 -14.74 19.34 -4.64
N PRO A 135 -14.35 18.94 -3.42
CA PRO A 135 -13.62 17.68 -3.24
C PRO A 135 -14.38 16.48 -3.79
N GLU A 136 -13.71 15.72 -4.67
CA GLU A 136 -14.30 14.58 -5.37
C GLU A 136 -14.01 13.26 -4.66
N THR A 137 -15.02 12.39 -4.55
CA THR A 137 -14.79 11.03 -4.06
C THR A 137 -14.10 10.20 -5.15
N ARG A 138 -12.94 9.64 -4.82
CA ARG A 138 -12.11 8.84 -5.70
C ARG A 138 -11.75 7.52 -5.04
N ALA A 139 -11.53 6.51 -5.87
CA ALA A 139 -11.08 5.20 -5.43
C ALA A 139 -9.78 4.82 -6.14
N TYR A 140 -8.83 4.28 -5.38
CA TYR A 140 -7.53 3.84 -5.87
C TYR A 140 -7.27 2.41 -5.44
N GLN A 141 -6.68 1.61 -6.31
CA GLN A 141 -6.23 0.26 -5.99
C GLN A 141 -4.71 0.22 -5.98
N THR A 142 -4.17 -0.22 -4.84
CA THR A 142 -2.75 -0.49 -4.67
C THR A 142 -2.55 -2.00 -4.62
N GLN A 143 -1.64 -2.54 -5.42
CA GLN A 143 -1.23 -3.94 -5.37
C GLN A 143 0.20 -4.04 -4.89
N PHE A 144 0.43 -4.99 -3.99
CA PHE A 144 1.73 -5.24 -3.40
C PHE A 144 2.31 -6.58 -3.86
N GLU A 145 3.62 -6.66 -3.87
CA GLU A 145 4.37 -7.90 -4.05
C GLU A 145 5.52 -7.96 -3.05
N TYR A 146 6.00 -9.15 -2.81
CA TYR A 146 7.06 -9.43 -1.85
C TYR A 146 8.27 -10.01 -2.57
N THR A 147 9.41 -9.34 -2.43
CA THR A 147 10.67 -9.79 -3.02
C THR A 147 11.80 -9.54 -2.03
N GLY A 148 12.57 -10.59 -1.72
CA GLY A 148 13.70 -10.49 -0.79
C GLY A 148 13.30 -10.07 0.64
N GLY A 149 12.11 -10.45 1.11
CA GLY A 149 11.60 -10.09 2.43
C GLY A 149 11.12 -8.65 2.57
N ARG A 150 10.97 -7.93 1.45
CA ARG A 150 10.47 -6.54 1.41
C ARG A 150 9.19 -6.44 0.62
N VAL A 151 8.33 -5.52 1.06
CA VAL A 151 7.12 -5.14 0.35
C VAL A 151 7.45 -4.14 -0.74
N HIS A 152 6.95 -4.38 -1.93
CA HIS A 152 7.03 -3.46 -3.05
C HIS A 152 5.64 -3.14 -3.60
N VAL A 153 5.46 -1.90 -4.03
CA VAL A 153 4.27 -1.50 -4.80
C VAL A 153 4.45 -1.95 -6.24
N ARG A 154 3.55 -2.78 -6.71
CA ARG A 154 3.50 -3.21 -8.10
C ARG A 154 2.68 -2.27 -8.97
N THR A 155 1.51 -1.88 -8.47
CA THR A 155 0.63 -0.93 -9.15
C THR A 155 -0.06 0.00 -8.15
N PHE A 156 -0.24 1.25 -8.56
CA PHE A 156 -1.11 2.22 -7.92
C PHE A 156 -1.95 2.87 -9.03
N LYS A 157 -3.25 2.64 -9.04
CA LYS A 157 -4.12 3.09 -10.12
C LYS A 157 -5.47 3.57 -9.60
N GLU A 158 -6.02 4.59 -10.24
CA GLU A 158 -7.41 4.98 -10.02
C GLU A 158 -8.36 3.92 -10.60
N VAL A 159 -9.43 3.64 -9.88
CA VAL A 159 -10.49 2.71 -10.28
C VAL A 159 -11.85 3.40 -10.19
N PRO A 160 -12.85 3.02 -11.04
CA PRO A 160 -14.17 3.60 -10.96
C PRO A 160 -14.81 3.38 -9.58
N TYR A 161 -15.20 4.47 -8.91
CA TYR A 161 -15.80 4.42 -7.57
C TYR A 161 -17.03 3.50 -7.49
N GLY A 162 -17.91 3.50 -8.51
CA GLY A 162 -19.08 2.65 -8.54
C GLY A 162 -18.76 1.15 -8.50
N GLN A 163 -17.73 0.70 -9.21
CA GLN A 163 -17.27 -0.70 -9.17
C GLN A 163 -16.58 -1.04 -7.85
N ALA A 164 -15.81 -0.11 -7.32
CA ALA A 164 -15.12 -0.25 -6.05
C ALA A 164 -16.11 -0.39 -4.88
N SER A 165 -17.17 0.41 -4.87
CA SER A 165 -18.23 0.37 -3.86
C SER A 165 -19.01 -0.95 -3.89
N GLN A 166 -19.35 -1.47 -5.08
CA GLN A 166 -20.05 -2.75 -5.22
C GLN A 166 -19.21 -3.94 -4.75
N ALA A 167 -17.93 -3.97 -5.13
CA ALA A 167 -17.00 -5.02 -4.71
C ALA A 167 -16.84 -5.05 -3.17
N HIS A 168 -16.90 -3.90 -2.52
CA HIS A 168 -16.86 -3.79 -1.07
C HIS A 168 -18.13 -4.33 -0.41
N GLN A 169 -19.32 -3.93 -0.89
CA GLN A 169 -20.61 -4.39 -0.36
C GLN A 169 -20.78 -5.91 -0.48
N THR A 170 -20.36 -6.48 -1.61
CA THR A 170 -20.40 -7.93 -1.82
C THR A 170 -19.51 -8.68 -0.82
N ARG A 171 -18.37 -8.10 -0.43
CA ARG A 171 -17.46 -8.70 0.57
C ARG A 171 -18.01 -8.62 1.99
N LEU A 172 -18.60 -7.50 2.39
CA LEU A 172 -19.25 -7.38 3.70
C LEU A 172 -20.43 -8.32 3.84
N GLY A 173 -21.24 -8.50 2.79
CA GLY A 173 -22.35 -9.45 2.76
C GLY A 173 -21.91 -10.92 2.77
N ALA A 174 -20.70 -11.24 2.29
CA ALA A 174 -20.14 -12.59 2.32
C ALA A 174 -19.40 -12.94 3.63
N ALA A 175 -19.04 -11.94 4.43
CA ALA A 175 -18.26 -12.14 5.66
C ALA A 175 -19.12 -12.41 6.91
N ASP A 176 -20.45 -12.21 6.88
CA ASP A 176 -21.33 -12.50 8.03
C ASP A 176 -22.71 -13.07 7.62
N PRO A 177 -22.80 -14.40 7.43
CA PRO A 177 -24.11 -15.09 7.31
C PRO A 177 -24.84 -15.24 8.65
N ARG A 178 -24.28 -14.79 9.79
CA ARG A 178 -24.83 -15.05 11.14
C ARG A 178 -25.24 -13.81 11.93
N ALA A 179 -25.15 -12.61 11.38
CA ALA A 179 -25.54 -11.37 12.08
C ALA A 179 -27.02 -10.99 11.90
N VAL A 180 -27.84 -11.84 11.28
CA VAL A 180 -29.29 -11.62 11.11
C VAL A 180 -30.08 -12.65 11.91
N VAL A 181 -29.82 -12.80 13.21
CA VAL A 181 -30.77 -13.35 14.20
C VAL A 181 -30.36 -12.88 15.59
N ARG A 182 -30.82 -11.74 16.01
CA ARG A 182 -31.37 -11.45 17.36
C ARG A 182 -31.90 -10.04 17.44
#